data_af235f7be3030d25382f0247c51c4a19
#
_entry.id   af235f7be3030d25382f0247c51c4a19
#
_cell.length_a   1.000
_cell.length_b   1.000
_cell.length_c   1.000
_cell.angle_alpha   90.00
_cell.angle_beta   90.00
_cell.angle_gamma   90.00
#
_symmetry.space_group_name_H-M   'P 1'
#
loop_
_entity.id
_entity.type
_entity.pdbx_description
1 polymer ?
#
loop_
_entity_poly.entity_id
_entity_poly.type
_entity_poly.pdbx_seq_one_letter_code
_entity_poly.pdbx_strand_id
1 'polypeptide(L)'
;MVLAAVVSTAAFTTGCAPQGGPSTAPGASASPDAPGARPVASPTIDPEDVTCENMLSSETVDTFTATGWTVREDPFVILDLELPQGTSCTWGDFTSPTNDDLVLFGWSPISDSDASATRTALEAEGWLLEDDSRGVLITEDPASALRVDDEGYGMTYLFREGWVEVSDTKQGLDLIDLG
;
A
#
# COMPACT_ATOMS: atom_id res chain seq x y z
N MET A 1 -43.21 -31.18 11.47
CA MET A 1 -44.40 -30.36 11.31
C MET A 1 -44.14 -29.34 10.22
N VAL A 2 -44.63 -29.68 9.04
CA VAL A 2 -45.40 -28.94 8.04
C VAL A 2 -44.76 -27.71 7.43
N LEU A 3 -44.29 -27.93 6.23
CA LEU A 3 -44.42 -27.28 4.91
C LEU A 3 -45.21 -25.96 4.84
N ALA A 4 -44.63 -25.00 4.08
CA ALA A 4 -45.38 -24.28 3.05
C ALA A 4 -44.41 -23.67 1.99
N ALA A 5 -44.51 -24.17 0.78
CA ALA A 5 -43.96 -23.61 -0.45
C ALA A 5 -44.93 -22.57 -0.99
N VAL A 6 -44.39 -21.45 -1.53
CA VAL A 6 -45.17 -20.53 -2.38
C VAL A 6 -44.41 -20.34 -3.70
N VAL A 7 -45.04 -20.86 -4.75
CA VAL A 7 -44.68 -20.66 -6.15
C VAL A 7 -45.47 -19.44 -6.64
N SER A 8 -44.82 -18.46 -7.25
CA SER A 8 -45.48 -17.42 -8.04
C SER A 8 -44.87 -17.33 -9.44
N THR A 9 -45.69 -17.74 -10.38
CA THR A 9 -45.55 -17.58 -11.82
C THR A 9 -46.00 -16.18 -12.24
N ALA A 10 -45.27 -15.52 -13.08
CA ALA A 10 -45.76 -14.34 -13.82
C ALA A 10 -45.20 -14.26 -15.24
N ALA A 11 -46.10 -13.93 -16.12
CA ALA A 11 -46.23 -14.15 -17.53
C ALA A 11 -45.40 -13.23 -18.41
N PHE A 12 -45.12 -13.79 -19.60
CA PHE A 12 -44.55 -13.10 -20.79
C PHE A 12 -45.58 -12.17 -21.43
N THR A 13 -45.16 -10.97 -21.85
CA THR A 13 -45.85 -10.18 -22.87
C THR A 13 -44.91 -9.86 -24.03
N THR A 14 -45.25 -10.42 -25.16
CA THR A 14 -44.72 -10.16 -26.50
C THR A 14 -45.26 -8.85 -27.00
N GLY A 15 -44.42 -7.95 -27.50
CA GLY A 15 -44.82 -6.72 -28.18
C GLY A 15 -44.02 -6.53 -29.47
N CYS A 16 -44.73 -6.53 -30.59
CA CYS A 16 -44.23 -6.39 -31.96
C CYS A 16 -43.64 -5.00 -32.27
N ALA A 17 -42.69 -5.03 -33.22
CA ALA A 17 -42.10 -3.88 -33.92
C ALA A 17 -43.09 -3.14 -34.83
N PRO A 18 -42.72 -1.88 -35.27
CA PRO A 18 -42.64 -1.61 -36.68
C PRO A 18 -41.32 -0.99 -37.14
N GLN A 19 -40.98 -1.34 -38.39
CA GLN A 19 -39.88 -0.81 -39.18
C GLN A 19 -40.17 0.62 -39.66
N GLY A 20 -39.12 1.37 -39.92
CA GLY A 20 -39.18 2.47 -40.86
C GLY A 20 -38.15 3.58 -40.66
N GLY A 21 -37.16 3.68 -41.53
CA GLY A 21 -36.60 4.93 -42.02
C GLY A 21 -35.11 5.17 -41.72
N PRO A 22 -34.32 5.51 -42.79
CA PRO A 22 -32.92 5.84 -42.65
C PRO A 22 -32.77 7.29 -42.19
N SER A 23 -32.03 7.52 -41.10
CA SER A 23 -31.65 8.87 -40.72
C SER A 23 -30.17 8.92 -40.32
N THR A 24 -29.46 9.66 -41.14
CA THR A 24 -28.18 10.36 -40.95
C THR A 24 -27.62 10.32 -39.56
N ALA A 25 -26.38 9.87 -39.46
CA ALA A 25 -25.51 10.06 -38.31
C ALA A 25 -25.26 11.55 -38.06
N PRO A 26 -25.22 11.96 -36.84
CA PRO A 26 -24.23 12.91 -36.40
C PRO A 26 -23.63 12.55 -35.04
N GLY A 27 -22.34 12.80 -34.90
CA GLY A 27 -21.73 13.17 -33.67
C GLY A 27 -21.33 12.00 -32.77
N ALA A 28 -20.06 11.69 -32.83
CA ALA A 28 -19.33 11.05 -31.76
C ALA A 28 -19.63 11.81 -30.46
N SER A 29 -20.44 11.22 -29.58
CA SER A 29 -20.48 11.63 -28.18
C SER A 29 -19.15 11.18 -27.57
N ALA A 30 -18.31 12.16 -27.29
CA ALA A 30 -17.18 11.97 -26.40
C ALA A 30 -17.72 11.41 -25.08
N SER A 31 -17.31 10.21 -24.72
CA SER A 31 -17.43 9.72 -23.33
C SER A 31 -16.72 10.71 -22.43
N PRO A 32 -17.31 11.09 -21.28
CA PRO A 32 -16.56 11.87 -20.32
C PRO A 32 -15.34 11.04 -19.91
N ASP A 33 -14.16 11.68 -20.01
CA ASP A 33 -12.89 11.15 -19.51
C ASP A 33 -13.11 10.56 -18.12
N ALA A 34 -12.83 9.28 -17.99
CA ALA A 34 -12.55 8.69 -16.70
C ALA A 34 -11.42 9.52 -16.07
N PRO A 35 -11.50 9.90 -14.78
CA PRO A 35 -10.40 10.56 -14.13
C PRO A 35 -9.17 9.66 -14.30
N GLY A 36 -8.25 10.10 -15.16
CA GLY A 36 -7.00 9.39 -15.42
C GLY A 36 -6.28 9.18 -14.09
N ALA A 37 -5.95 7.95 -13.79
CA ALA A 37 -5.03 7.65 -12.71
C ALA A 37 -3.81 8.55 -12.90
N ARG A 38 -3.51 9.41 -11.94
CA ARG A 38 -2.28 10.20 -11.94
C ARG A 38 -1.14 9.20 -11.98
N PRO A 39 -0.15 9.37 -12.86
CA PRO A 39 1.05 8.57 -12.77
C PRO A 39 1.61 8.74 -11.35
N VAL A 40 1.76 7.65 -10.64
CA VAL A 40 2.52 7.64 -9.39
C VAL A 40 3.94 7.99 -9.80
N ALA A 41 4.48 9.10 -9.27
CA ALA A 41 5.84 9.50 -9.58
C ALA A 41 6.78 8.37 -9.14
N SER A 42 7.65 7.92 -10.04
CA SER A 42 8.76 7.04 -9.67
C SER A 42 9.70 7.81 -8.74
N PRO A 43 10.39 7.15 -7.79
CA PRO A 43 11.36 7.81 -6.94
C PRO A 43 12.39 8.54 -7.79
N THR A 44 12.76 9.75 -7.38
CA THR A 44 13.75 10.59 -8.06
C THR A 44 15.17 10.12 -7.74
N ILE A 45 15.34 9.36 -6.66
CA ILE A 45 16.62 8.78 -6.22
C ILE A 45 16.82 7.43 -6.92
N ASP A 46 18.03 7.17 -7.40
CA ASP A 46 18.40 5.86 -7.91
C ASP A 46 18.28 4.81 -6.78
N PRO A 47 17.68 3.65 -7.03
CA PRO A 47 17.56 2.59 -6.02
C PRO A 47 18.85 2.24 -5.29
N GLU A 48 20.00 2.27 -5.98
CA GLU A 48 21.31 1.97 -5.41
C GLU A 48 21.85 3.09 -4.49
N ASP A 49 21.24 4.28 -4.54
CA ASP A 49 21.65 5.46 -3.77
C ASP A 49 20.73 5.70 -2.54
N VAL A 50 19.70 4.88 -2.33
CA VAL A 50 18.82 5.02 -1.15
C VAL A 50 19.56 4.60 0.11
N THR A 51 19.60 5.52 1.09
CA THR A 51 20.19 5.31 2.41
C THR A 51 19.19 5.63 3.51
N CYS A 52 19.49 5.26 4.74
CA CYS A 52 18.63 5.58 5.87
C CYS A 52 18.43 7.09 6.09
N GLU A 53 19.39 7.92 5.71
CA GLU A 53 19.31 9.37 5.88
C GLU A 53 18.55 10.05 4.74
N ASN A 54 18.65 9.53 3.50
CA ASN A 54 17.98 10.17 2.37
C ASN A 54 16.61 9.54 2.03
N MET A 55 16.25 8.45 2.70
CA MET A 55 14.90 7.87 2.62
C MET A 55 13.85 8.76 3.28
N LEU A 56 14.25 9.53 4.28
CA LEU A 56 13.39 10.44 5.04
C LEU A 56 13.67 11.88 4.64
N SER A 57 12.71 12.79 4.89
CA SER A 57 12.98 14.22 4.74
C SER A 57 14.10 14.66 5.68
N SER A 58 14.90 15.65 5.25
CA SER A 58 15.97 16.19 6.09
C SER A 58 15.46 16.73 7.42
N GLU A 59 14.25 17.30 7.47
CA GLU A 59 13.60 17.78 8.69
C GLU A 59 13.34 16.63 9.68
N THR A 60 12.92 15.47 9.19
CA THR A 60 12.71 14.27 10.02
C THR A 60 14.04 13.77 10.59
N VAL A 61 15.07 13.67 9.76
CA VAL A 61 16.43 13.23 10.18
C VAL A 61 17.01 14.20 11.22
N ASP A 62 16.87 15.52 11.00
CA ASP A 62 17.32 16.55 11.93
C ASP A 62 16.57 16.44 13.28
N THR A 63 15.28 16.14 13.26
CA THR A 63 14.48 15.95 14.46
C THR A 63 14.95 14.74 15.25
N PHE A 64 15.19 13.61 14.60
CA PHE A 64 15.68 12.40 15.27
C PHE A 64 17.06 12.62 15.88
N THR A 65 17.99 13.20 15.14
CA THR A 65 19.34 13.47 15.62
C THR A 65 19.37 14.50 16.75
N ALA A 66 18.51 15.51 16.71
CA ALA A 66 18.38 16.49 17.80
C ALA A 66 17.89 15.87 19.12
N THR A 67 17.13 14.77 19.07
CA THR A 67 16.71 14.00 20.25
C THR A 67 17.77 12.97 20.72
N GLY A 68 18.90 12.89 20.01
CA GLY A 68 19.98 11.95 20.33
C GLY A 68 19.80 10.57 19.72
N TRP A 69 18.83 10.41 18.81
CA TRP A 69 18.64 9.15 18.10
C TRP A 69 19.72 8.94 17.05
N THR A 70 20.03 7.69 16.83
CA THR A 70 20.91 7.21 15.75
C THR A 70 20.18 6.16 14.93
N VAL A 71 20.74 5.81 13.78
CA VAL A 71 20.13 4.82 12.90
C VAL A 71 20.93 3.52 12.88
N ARG A 72 20.25 2.41 12.74
CA ARG A 72 20.79 1.10 12.39
C ARG A 72 20.21 0.68 11.05
N GLU A 73 21.08 0.28 10.16
CA GLU A 73 20.73 -0.26 8.85
C GLU A 73 20.79 -1.80 8.91
N ASP A 74 19.76 -2.43 8.34
CA ASP A 74 19.62 -3.87 8.23
C ASP A 74 19.18 -4.24 6.80
N PRO A 75 19.42 -5.47 6.31
CA PRO A 75 18.85 -5.96 5.06
C PRO A 75 17.33 -5.81 5.03
N PHE A 76 16.78 -5.47 3.86
CA PHE A 76 15.34 -5.42 3.69
C PHE A 76 14.78 -6.82 3.44
N VAL A 77 13.97 -7.31 4.37
CA VAL A 77 13.39 -8.66 4.30
C VAL A 77 11.90 -8.59 4.60
N ILE A 78 11.08 -9.24 3.79
CA ILE A 78 9.64 -9.40 4.02
C ILE A 78 9.35 -10.91 4.14
N LEU A 79 8.99 -11.38 5.33
CA LEU A 79 8.91 -12.82 5.62
C LEU A 79 10.24 -13.51 5.28
N ASP A 80 10.23 -14.45 4.33
CA ASP A 80 11.42 -15.17 3.86
C ASP A 80 12.05 -14.57 2.60
N LEU A 81 11.49 -13.47 2.07
CA LEU A 81 12.00 -12.80 0.87
C LEU A 81 13.01 -11.71 1.26
N GLU A 82 14.29 -11.95 0.95
CA GLU A 82 15.34 -10.94 1.03
C GLU A 82 15.37 -10.13 -0.27
N LEU A 83 15.36 -8.80 -0.14
CA LEU A 83 15.43 -7.85 -1.25
C LEU A 83 16.79 -7.13 -1.17
N PRO A 84 17.81 -7.61 -1.89
CA PRO A 84 19.19 -7.20 -1.70
C PRO A 84 19.52 -5.77 -2.15
N GLN A 85 18.62 -5.13 -2.89
CA GLN A 85 18.76 -3.72 -3.30
C GLN A 85 17.98 -2.77 -2.37
N GLY A 86 17.34 -3.32 -1.34
CA GLY A 86 16.59 -2.54 -0.36
C GLY A 86 17.35 -2.37 0.94
N THR A 87 16.90 -1.40 1.72
CA THR A 87 17.43 -1.14 3.06
C THR A 87 16.30 -0.97 4.06
N SER A 88 16.52 -1.46 5.27
CA SER A 88 15.66 -1.28 6.44
C SER A 88 16.40 -0.47 7.49
N CYS A 89 15.75 0.54 8.05
CA CYS A 89 16.36 1.56 8.91
C CYS A 89 15.60 1.65 10.21
N THR A 90 16.26 1.30 11.32
CA THR A 90 15.70 1.48 12.65
C THR A 90 16.34 2.69 13.31
N TRP A 91 15.53 3.71 13.59
CA TRP A 91 15.94 4.90 14.33
C TRP A 91 15.57 4.78 15.80
N GLY A 92 16.46 5.23 16.70
CA GLY A 92 16.20 5.25 18.14
C GLY A 92 17.41 5.58 18.97
N ASP A 93 17.22 5.68 20.29
CA ASP A 93 18.32 5.81 21.25
C ASP A 93 18.82 4.42 21.64
N PHE A 94 19.87 3.95 20.99
CA PHE A 94 20.52 2.68 21.27
C PHE A 94 21.51 2.74 22.44
N THR A 95 21.68 3.87 23.11
CA THR A 95 22.53 3.99 24.29
C THR A 95 21.86 3.46 25.55
N SER A 96 20.53 3.43 25.56
CA SER A 96 19.72 2.90 26.64
C SER A 96 19.22 1.49 26.32
N PRO A 97 19.62 0.44 27.05
CA PRO A 97 19.21 -0.94 26.79
C PRO A 97 17.73 -1.22 27.11
N THR A 98 17.03 -0.26 27.72
CA THR A 98 15.61 -0.36 28.10
C THR A 98 14.73 0.60 27.31
N ASN A 99 15.28 1.24 26.28
CA ASN A 99 14.51 2.15 25.42
C ASN A 99 13.82 1.34 24.32
N ASP A 100 12.49 1.30 24.36
CA ASP A 100 11.64 0.67 23.37
C ASP A 100 11.08 1.70 22.34
N ASP A 101 11.58 2.95 22.41
CA ASP A 101 11.20 4.03 21.50
C ASP A 101 12.06 3.92 20.23
N LEU A 102 11.59 3.07 19.34
CA LEU A 102 12.20 2.80 18.05
C LEU A 102 11.17 3.04 16.95
N VAL A 103 11.63 3.53 15.81
CA VAL A 103 10.81 3.64 14.60
C VAL A 103 11.51 2.95 13.44
N LEU A 104 10.74 2.24 12.62
CA LEU A 104 11.24 1.50 11.48
C LEU A 104 10.78 2.16 10.19
N PHE A 105 11.70 2.28 9.26
CA PHE A 105 11.43 2.61 7.86
C PHE A 105 12.19 1.66 6.94
N GLY A 106 11.66 1.42 5.77
CA GLY A 106 12.37 0.64 4.78
C GLY A 106 11.84 0.88 3.38
N TRP A 107 12.70 0.64 2.42
CA TRP A 107 12.37 0.75 1.01
C TRP A 107 13.18 -0.25 0.19
N SER A 108 12.55 -0.81 -0.85
CA SER A 108 13.22 -1.69 -1.80
C SER A 108 12.55 -1.69 -3.16
N PRO A 109 13.32 -1.78 -4.26
CA PRO A 109 12.75 -2.25 -5.52
C PRO A 109 12.26 -3.69 -5.35
N ILE A 110 11.15 -3.99 -6.02
CA ILE A 110 10.56 -5.33 -6.00
C ILE A 110 9.92 -5.63 -7.37
N SER A 111 10.05 -6.87 -7.85
CA SER A 111 9.38 -7.27 -9.08
C SER A 111 7.87 -7.44 -8.86
N ASP A 112 7.06 -7.28 -9.92
CA ASP A 112 5.60 -7.47 -9.83
C ASP A 112 5.23 -8.88 -9.36
N SER A 113 6.01 -9.89 -9.76
CA SER A 113 5.80 -11.29 -9.33
C SER A 113 6.05 -11.47 -7.85
N ASP A 114 7.16 -10.91 -7.34
CA ASP A 114 7.51 -10.99 -5.92
C ASP A 114 6.54 -10.16 -5.08
N ALA A 115 6.17 -8.96 -5.52
CA ALA A 115 5.17 -8.12 -4.87
C ALA A 115 3.82 -8.85 -4.72
N SER A 116 3.36 -9.52 -5.79
CA SER A 116 2.10 -10.29 -5.75
C SER A 116 2.20 -11.49 -4.81
N ALA A 117 3.31 -12.24 -4.87
CA ALA A 117 3.53 -13.40 -4.02
C ALA A 117 3.63 -13.00 -2.54
N THR A 118 4.37 -11.93 -2.24
CA THR A 118 4.57 -11.41 -0.87
C THR A 118 3.26 -10.92 -0.26
N ARG A 119 2.45 -10.17 -1.01
CA ARG A 119 1.12 -9.74 -0.55
C ARG A 119 0.26 -10.94 -0.18
N THR A 120 0.21 -11.96 -1.06
CA THR A 120 -0.56 -13.18 -0.77
C THR A 120 -0.04 -13.91 0.47
N ALA A 121 1.27 -13.95 0.67
CA ALA A 121 1.86 -14.59 1.85
C ALA A 121 1.54 -13.81 3.14
N LEU A 122 1.64 -12.48 3.12
CA LEU A 122 1.27 -11.63 4.26
C LEU A 122 -0.22 -11.79 4.64
N GLU A 123 -1.13 -11.82 3.65
CA GLU A 123 -2.56 -12.10 3.91
C GLU A 123 -2.76 -13.48 4.54
N ALA A 124 -1.99 -14.50 4.13
CA ALA A 124 -2.05 -15.82 4.74
C ALA A 124 -1.57 -15.85 6.20
N GLU A 125 -0.68 -14.93 6.58
CA GLU A 125 -0.25 -14.71 7.96
C GLU A 125 -1.24 -13.83 8.78
N GLY A 126 -2.32 -13.39 8.15
CA GLY A 126 -3.38 -12.61 8.83
C GLY A 126 -3.26 -11.11 8.71
N TRP A 127 -2.35 -10.61 7.86
CA TRP A 127 -2.27 -9.19 7.56
C TRP A 127 -3.47 -8.73 6.74
N LEU A 128 -3.83 -7.48 6.87
CA LEU A 128 -5.02 -6.87 6.25
C LEU A 128 -4.62 -6.09 5.00
N LEU A 129 -5.25 -6.41 3.87
CA LEU A 129 -5.07 -5.71 2.61
C LEU A 129 -6.04 -4.54 2.50
N GLU A 130 -5.55 -3.37 2.07
CA GLU A 130 -6.32 -2.16 1.84
C GLU A 130 -5.86 -1.46 0.55
N ASP A 131 -6.80 -1.00 -0.26
CA ASP A 131 -6.50 -0.16 -1.41
C ASP A 131 -6.24 1.29 -0.97
N ASP A 132 -5.12 1.86 -1.38
CA ASP A 132 -4.75 3.26 -1.14
C ASP A 132 -4.51 3.98 -2.46
N SER A 133 -4.67 5.28 -2.48
CA SER A 133 -4.43 6.09 -3.69
C SER A 133 -2.99 6.02 -4.20
N ARG A 134 -2.04 5.64 -3.36
CA ARG A 134 -0.61 5.49 -3.67
C ARG A 134 -0.25 4.10 -4.17
N GLY A 135 -1.05 3.07 -3.83
CA GLY A 135 -0.78 1.68 -4.14
C GLY A 135 -1.61 0.72 -3.30
N VAL A 136 -1.08 -0.45 -2.99
CA VAL A 136 -1.70 -1.45 -2.13
C VAL A 136 -1.03 -1.46 -0.77
N LEU A 137 -1.80 -1.19 0.27
CA LEU A 137 -1.35 -1.31 1.65
C LEU A 137 -1.58 -2.73 2.16
N ILE A 138 -0.62 -3.24 2.93
CA ILE A 138 -0.78 -4.44 3.75
C ILE A 138 -0.32 -4.10 5.16
N THR A 139 -1.22 -4.16 6.11
CA THR A 139 -1.00 -3.76 7.51
C THR A 139 -1.19 -4.92 8.46
N GLU A 140 -0.46 -4.93 9.58
CA GLU A 140 -0.73 -5.86 10.67
C GLU A 140 -2.17 -5.74 11.17
N ASP A 141 -2.75 -6.88 11.57
CA ASP A 141 -4.02 -6.85 12.32
C ASP A 141 -3.80 -6.09 13.64
N PRO A 142 -4.55 -5.02 13.91
CA PRO A 142 -4.41 -4.22 15.14
C PRO A 142 -4.50 -5.04 16.43
N ALA A 143 -5.16 -6.20 16.39
CA ALA A 143 -5.27 -7.10 17.54
C ALA A 143 -3.96 -7.81 17.87
N SER A 144 -3.01 -7.88 16.94
CA SER A 144 -1.71 -8.52 17.08
C SER A 144 -0.53 -7.56 16.99
N ALA A 145 -0.74 -6.34 16.50
CA ALA A 145 0.30 -5.33 16.36
C ALA A 145 0.91 -4.92 17.70
N LEU A 146 2.24 -4.78 17.73
CA LEU A 146 2.96 -4.31 18.93
C LEU A 146 2.74 -2.81 19.18
N ARG A 147 2.54 -2.04 18.12
CA ARG A 147 2.27 -0.60 18.13
C ARG A 147 1.25 -0.30 17.05
N VAL A 148 0.41 0.65 17.31
CA VAL A 148 -0.52 1.21 16.32
C VAL A 148 -0.48 2.72 16.35
N ASP A 149 -0.76 3.36 15.22
CA ASP A 149 -0.97 4.80 15.14
C ASP A 149 -2.34 5.23 15.67
N ASP A 150 -2.64 6.55 15.57
CA ASP A 150 -3.91 7.12 16.04
C ASP A 150 -5.14 6.59 15.27
N GLU A 151 -4.93 6.05 14.07
CA GLU A 151 -5.98 5.44 13.25
C GLU A 151 -6.12 3.92 13.48
N GLY A 152 -5.22 3.33 14.26
CA GLY A 152 -5.22 1.92 14.62
C GLY A 152 -4.41 1.03 13.68
N TYR A 153 -3.53 1.59 12.88
CA TYR A 153 -2.67 0.82 11.96
C TYR A 153 -1.32 0.50 12.60
N GLY A 154 -0.95 -0.78 12.59
CA GLY A 154 0.38 -1.27 12.95
C GLY A 154 1.39 -1.17 11.80
N MET A 155 2.41 -2.03 11.83
CA MET A 155 3.40 -2.10 10.75
C MET A 155 2.68 -2.25 9.41
N THR A 156 3.09 -1.42 8.46
CA THR A 156 2.39 -1.32 7.18
C THR A 156 3.39 -1.29 6.04
N TYR A 157 3.18 -2.16 5.06
CA TYR A 157 3.83 -2.13 3.75
C TYR A 157 2.95 -1.38 2.76
N LEU A 158 3.57 -0.55 1.93
CA LEU A 158 2.94 0.07 0.76
C LEU A 158 3.62 -0.46 -0.50
N PHE A 159 2.91 -1.29 -1.25
CA PHE A 159 3.36 -1.82 -2.54
C PHE A 159 2.94 -0.89 -3.66
N ARG A 160 3.91 -0.44 -4.43
CA ARG A 160 3.72 0.38 -5.63
C ARG A 160 4.27 -0.33 -6.86
N GLU A 161 4.09 0.27 -8.04
CA GLU A 161 4.68 -0.25 -9.27
C GLU A 161 6.21 -0.20 -9.18
N GLY A 162 6.85 -1.37 -9.04
CA GLY A 162 8.29 -1.55 -9.04
C GLY A 162 9.00 -1.39 -7.68
N TRP A 163 8.32 -0.99 -6.60
CA TRP A 163 8.94 -0.90 -5.26
C TRP A 163 7.96 -1.11 -4.11
N VAL A 164 8.51 -1.34 -2.94
CA VAL A 164 7.78 -1.47 -1.68
C VAL A 164 8.41 -0.58 -0.61
N GLU A 165 7.58 0.06 0.18
CA GLU A 165 7.93 0.82 1.38
C GLU A 165 7.38 0.13 2.62
N VAL A 166 8.03 0.32 3.77
CA VAL A 166 7.52 -0.15 5.07
C VAL A 166 7.76 0.89 6.15
N SER A 167 6.83 0.97 7.08
CA SER A 167 7.05 1.62 8.36
C SER A 167 6.35 0.86 9.49
N ASP A 168 6.75 1.11 10.73
CA ASP A 168 6.15 0.50 11.93
C ASP A 168 4.71 0.96 12.18
N THR A 169 4.23 1.97 11.44
CA THR A 169 2.83 2.38 11.40
C THR A 169 2.47 2.90 9.99
N LYS A 170 1.18 2.96 9.68
CA LYS A 170 0.72 3.52 8.40
C LYS A 170 1.10 5.01 8.25
N GLN A 171 0.97 5.78 9.34
CA GLN A 171 1.37 7.20 9.36
C GLN A 171 2.87 7.40 9.13
N GLY A 172 3.69 6.45 9.57
CA GLY A 172 5.13 6.51 9.35
C GLY A 172 5.53 6.47 7.87
N LEU A 173 4.71 5.86 7.00
CA LEU A 173 4.94 5.86 5.55
C LEU A 173 4.95 7.28 4.95
N ASP A 174 4.27 8.23 5.58
CA ASP A 174 4.21 9.62 5.10
C ASP A 174 5.51 10.40 5.38
N LEU A 175 6.44 9.83 6.16
CA LEU A 175 7.77 10.38 6.43
C LEU A 175 8.81 9.93 5.40
N ILE A 176 8.50 8.90 4.61
CA ILE A 176 9.38 8.44 3.52
C ILE A 176 9.24 9.44 2.36
N ASP A 177 10.36 10.05 1.97
CA ASP A 177 10.42 11.10 0.96
C ASP A 177 11.57 10.82 -0.01
N LEU A 178 11.27 10.10 -1.07
CA LEU A 178 12.23 9.74 -2.11
C LEU A 178 12.22 10.71 -3.32
N GLY A 179 11.52 11.85 -3.20
CA GLY A 179 11.47 12.93 -4.19
C GLY A 179 10.27 12.89 -5.13
#